data_dad4378c331f378022c706a0b0b7bf7d
#
_entry.id   dad4378c331f378022c706a0b0b7bf7d
#
_cell.length_a   1.000
_cell.length_b   1.000
_cell.length_c   1.000
_cell.angle_alpha   90.00
_cell.angle_beta   90.00
_cell.angle_gamma   90.00
#
_symmetry.space_group_name_H-M   'P 1'
#
loop_
_entity.id
_entity.type
_entity.pdbx_description
1 polymer ?
#
loop_
_entity_poly.entity_id
_entity_poly.type
_entity_poly.pdbx_seq_one_letter_code
_entity_poly.pdbx_strand_id
1 'polypeptide(L)'
;MSGRFITIEGQDGAGKSTNLEVIKHRLEHAGISVRVTREPGGTKLGEALRDLLLKDKDKVIGNMAELLLMFAARAQHLQEVIEPTLKQGHWILCDRFTDASYAYQGGGRDMDNQVIATLEQLVQGQRRPDLTVLLDLPVQLSADRADARSAPDRFEVQAQQFKERVREAYLGLAEQHADRIQVVDASRSLSEVNQSVANLIDNYIEQEND
;
A
#
# COMPACT_ATOMS: atom_id res chain seq x y z
N MET A 1 10.31 3.93 -22.43
CA MET A 1 10.27 4.40 -21.02
C MET A 1 10.71 3.26 -20.13
N SER A 2 11.42 3.53 -19.03
CA SER A 2 11.66 2.53 -17.98
C SER A 2 10.35 2.26 -17.23
N GLY A 3 10.17 1.03 -16.72
CA GLY A 3 9.01 0.72 -15.88
C GLY A 3 9.00 1.57 -14.61
N ARG A 4 7.83 1.98 -14.14
CA ARG A 4 7.62 2.74 -12.90
C ARG A 4 6.84 1.91 -11.89
N PHE A 5 7.13 2.13 -10.62
CA PHE A 5 6.50 1.44 -9.51
C PHE A 5 5.63 2.42 -8.70
N ILE A 6 4.31 2.29 -8.83
CA ILE A 6 3.33 3.10 -8.09
C ILE A 6 2.69 2.24 -7.01
N THR A 7 2.53 2.80 -5.82
CA THR A 7 1.75 2.17 -4.74
C THR A 7 0.55 3.02 -4.36
N ILE A 8 -0.51 2.35 -3.89
CA ILE A 8 -1.63 3.00 -3.23
C ILE A 8 -1.69 2.54 -1.78
N GLU A 9 -1.74 3.49 -0.87
CA GLU A 9 -1.67 3.26 0.56
C GLU A 9 -2.85 3.92 1.29
N GLY A 10 -3.05 3.59 2.55
CA GLY A 10 -4.11 4.14 3.39
C GLY A 10 -4.82 3.05 4.18
N GLN A 11 -5.62 3.45 5.15
CA GLN A 11 -6.38 2.53 6.00
C GLN A 11 -7.48 1.80 5.22
N ASP A 12 -8.04 0.77 5.85
CA ASP A 12 -9.21 0.10 5.31
C ASP A 12 -10.40 1.06 5.32
N GLY A 13 -11.28 0.97 4.31
CA GLY A 13 -12.33 1.96 4.11
C GLY A 13 -11.91 3.25 3.39
N ALA A 14 -10.61 3.53 3.20
CA ALA A 14 -10.14 4.75 2.52
C ALA A 14 -10.45 4.77 1.00
N GLY A 15 -10.94 3.68 0.42
CA GLY A 15 -11.32 3.64 -0.99
C GLY A 15 -10.20 3.18 -1.94
N LYS A 16 -9.17 2.49 -1.43
CA LYS A 16 -8.04 2.00 -2.22
C LYS A 16 -8.46 1.22 -3.48
N SER A 17 -9.32 0.23 -3.34
CA SER A 17 -9.73 -0.61 -4.48
C SER A 17 -10.39 0.18 -5.60
N THR A 18 -11.23 1.17 -5.27
CA THR A 18 -11.88 2.04 -6.27
C THR A 18 -10.85 2.93 -6.96
N ASN A 19 -9.96 3.55 -6.18
CA ASN A 19 -8.94 4.45 -6.72
C ASN A 19 -7.83 3.69 -7.46
N LEU A 20 -7.57 2.44 -7.13
CA LEU A 20 -6.69 1.56 -7.89
C LEU A 20 -7.19 1.37 -9.32
N GLU A 21 -8.52 1.19 -9.52
CA GLU A 21 -9.10 1.13 -10.87
C GLU A 21 -9.03 2.48 -11.58
N VAL A 22 -9.19 3.61 -10.87
CA VAL A 22 -8.98 4.95 -11.45
C VAL A 22 -7.55 5.11 -11.95
N ILE A 23 -6.55 4.80 -11.14
CA ILE A 23 -5.12 4.88 -11.50
C ILE A 23 -4.84 3.99 -12.72
N LYS A 24 -5.27 2.71 -12.66
CA LYS A 24 -5.10 1.76 -13.75
C LYS A 24 -5.66 2.31 -15.06
N HIS A 25 -6.90 2.80 -15.03
CA HIS A 25 -7.56 3.34 -16.22
C HIS A 25 -6.82 4.56 -16.81
N ARG A 26 -6.30 5.46 -15.95
CA ARG A 26 -5.51 6.63 -16.42
C ARG A 26 -4.22 6.20 -17.11
N LEU A 27 -3.50 5.24 -16.53
CA LEU A 27 -2.26 4.69 -17.09
C LEU A 27 -2.53 4.00 -18.45
N GLU A 28 -3.55 3.14 -18.50
CA GLU A 28 -3.93 2.44 -19.74
C GLU A 28 -4.39 3.40 -20.85
N HIS A 29 -5.12 4.47 -20.48
CA HIS A 29 -5.56 5.49 -21.43
C HIS A 29 -4.38 6.29 -22.00
N ALA A 30 -3.31 6.47 -21.23
CA ALA A 30 -2.05 7.07 -21.69
C ALA A 30 -1.17 6.07 -22.49
N GLY A 31 -1.64 4.87 -22.77
CA GLY A 31 -0.91 3.84 -23.51
C GLY A 31 0.16 3.12 -22.67
N ILE A 32 0.15 3.28 -21.35
CA ILE A 32 1.12 2.67 -20.44
C ILE A 32 0.64 1.26 -20.06
N SER A 33 1.48 0.26 -20.32
CA SER A 33 1.21 -1.11 -19.85
C SER A 33 1.46 -1.22 -18.35
N VAL A 34 0.41 -1.53 -17.59
CA VAL A 34 0.47 -1.61 -16.13
C VAL A 34 0.06 -3.00 -15.63
N ARG A 35 0.84 -3.53 -14.70
CA ARG A 35 0.49 -4.74 -13.94
C ARG A 35 -0.01 -4.35 -12.55
N VAL A 36 -1.25 -4.73 -12.25
CA VAL A 36 -1.85 -4.53 -10.92
C VAL A 36 -1.51 -5.71 -10.02
N THR A 37 -1.13 -5.42 -8.78
CA THR A 37 -0.76 -6.41 -7.76
C THR A 37 -1.06 -5.89 -6.35
N ARG A 38 -0.72 -6.66 -5.30
CA ARG A 38 -0.99 -6.26 -3.90
C ARG A 38 -0.04 -6.93 -2.93
N GLU A 39 0.10 -6.35 -1.73
CA GLU A 39 0.78 -6.96 -0.60
C GLU A 39 -0.08 -7.00 0.69
N PRO A 40 0.08 -8.04 1.53
CA PRO A 40 0.76 -9.29 1.20
C PRO A 40 -0.02 -10.03 0.11
N GLY A 41 0.71 -10.72 -0.83
CA GLY A 41 0.06 -11.42 -1.94
C GLY A 41 0.86 -11.36 -3.24
N GLY A 42 0.16 -11.39 -4.37
CA GLY A 42 0.72 -11.21 -5.71
C GLY A 42 1.46 -12.42 -6.28
N THR A 43 1.77 -13.44 -5.48
CA THR A 43 2.40 -14.71 -5.87
C THR A 43 1.69 -15.87 -5.17
N LYS A 44 1.91 -17.09 -5.64
CA LYS A 44 1.31 -18.28 -4.99
C LYS A 44 1.69 -18.40 -3.52
N LEU A 45 2.97 -18.18 -3.19
CA LEU A 45 3.45 -18.17 -1.82
C LEU A 45 2.89 -16.96 -1.05
N GLY A 46 2.91 -15.77 -1.67
CA GLY A 46 2.38 -14.55 -1.07
C GLY A 46 0.91 -14.66 -0.70
N GLU A 47 0.06 -15.27 -1.55
CA GLU A 47 -1.35 -15.50 -1.23
C GLU A 47 -1.53 -16.49 -0.06
N ALA A 48 -0.73 -17.55 0.01
CA ALA A 48 -0.76 -18.48 1.15
C ALA A 48 -0.37 -17.78 2.46
N LEU A 49 0.64 -16.91 2.43
CA LEU A 49 1.05 -16.09 3.58
C LEU A 49 -0.02 -15.03 3.93
N ARG A 50 -0.67 -14.44 2.94
CA ARG A 50 -1.82 -13.55 3.14
C ARG A 50 -2.95 -14.26 3.90
N ASP A 51 -3.30 -15.45 3.46
CA ASP A 51 -4.33 -16.26 4.12
C ASP A 51 -3.97 -16.57 5.58
N LEU A 52 -2.73 -16.93 5.83
CA LEU A 52 -2.20 -17.17 7.18
C LEU A 52 -2.27 -15.89 8.05
N LEU A 53 -1.97 -14.73 7.48
CA LEU A 53 -1.90 -13.45 8.21
C LEU A 53 -3.28 -12.84 8.49
N LEU A 54 -4.26 -13.02 7.59
CA LEU A 54 -5.49 -12.23 7.60
C LEU A 54 -6.77 -13.04 7.92
N LYS A 55 -6.88 -14.31 7.48
CA LYS A 55 -8.14 -15.04 7.53
C LYS A 55 -8.56 -15.47 8.93
N ASP A 56 -7.63 -15.88 9.76
CA ASP A 56 -7.92 -16.39 11.10
C ASP A 56 -7.73 -15.27 12.14
N LYS A 57 -8.83 -14.68 12.57
CA LYS A 57 -8.87 -13.55 13.52
C LYS A 57 -8.45 -13.97 14.94
N ASP A 58 -8.69 -15.21 15.29
CA ASP A 58 -8.41 -15.75 16.63
C ASP A 58 -6.97 -16.22 16.75
N LYS A 59 -6.25 -16.28 15.63
CA LYS A 59 -4.86 -16.69 15.59
C LYS A 59 -3.94 -15.63 16.20
N VAL A 60 -3.29 -15.99 17.28
CA VAL A 60 -2.26 -15.14 17.89
C VAL A 60 -0.97 -15.30 17.11
N ILE A 61 -0.60 -14.25 16.36
CA ILE A 61 0.70 -14.14 15.70
C ILE A 61 1.49 -13.05 16.43
N GLY A 62 2.66 -13.38 16.95
CA GLY A 62 3.53 -12.40 17.60
C GLY A 62 4.02 -11.34 16.59
N ASN A 63 4.24 -10.10 17.06
CA ASN A 63 4.56 -8.96 16.20
C ASN A 63 5.77 -9.22 15.28
N MET A 64 6.83 -9.83 15.81
CA MET A 64 8.02 -10.17 15.02
C MET A 64 7.72 -11.22 13.96
N ALA A 65 6.92 -12.25 14.29
CA ALA A 65 6.52 -13.28 13.32
C ALA A 65 5.64 -12.67 12.22
N GLU A 66 4.71 -11.77 12.57
CA GLU A 66 3.88 -11.03 11.62
C GLU A 66 4.76 -10.23 10.63
N LEU A 67 5.72 -9.46 11.14
CA LEU A 67 6.64 -8.67 10.33
C LEU A 67 7.49 -9.55 9.40
N LEU A 68 8.05 -10.65 9.90
CA LEU A 68 8.85 -11.59 9.11
C LEU A 68 8.03 -12.25 7.99
N LEU A 69 6.76 -12.60 8.25
CA LEU A 69 5.87 -13.16 7.24
C LEU A 69 5.50 -12.14 6.15
N MET A 70 5.32 -10.85 6.52
CA MET A 70 5.12 -9.76 5.57
C MET A 70 6.34 -9.62 4.65
N PHE A 71 7.55 -9.62 5.22
CA PHE A 71 8.77 -9.50 4.42
C PHE A 71 9.10 -10.77 3.62
N ALA A 72 8.73 -11.96 4.07
CA ALA A 72 8.83 -13.20 3.29
C ALA A 72 7.92 -13.14 2.03
N ALA A 73 6.68 -12.68 2.19
CA ALA A 73 5.76 -12.47 1.07
C ALA A 73 6.31 -11.44 0.09
N ARG A 74 6.86 -10.32 0.59
CA ARG A 74 7.47 -9.25 -0.21
C ARG A 74 8.71 -9.72 -0.97
N ALA A 75 9.60 -10.50 -0.36
CA ALA A 75 10.76 -11.06 -1.03
C ALA A 75 10.37 -11.87 -2.27
N GLN A 76 9.38 -12.74 -2.13
CA GLN A 76 8.86 -13.55 -3.24
C GLN A 76 8.18 -12.67 -4.30
N HIS A 77 7.42 -11.66 -3.88
CA HIS A 77 6.72 -10.73 -4.76
C HIS A 77 7.68 -9.88 -5.59
N LEU A 78 8.74 -9.36 -4.99
CA LEU A 78 9.81 -8.67 -5.69
C LEU A 78 10.45 -9.55 -6.75
N GLN A 79 10.81 -10.78 -6.39
CA GLN A 79 11.52 -11.70 -7.27
C GLN A 79 10.67 -12.18 -8.45
N GLU A 80 9.40 -12.53 -8.22
CA GLU A 80 8.56 -13.15 -9.25
C GLU A 80 7.74 -12.16 -10.06
N VAL A 81 7.42 -10.99 -9.50
CA VAL A 81 6.46 -10.07 -10.09
C VAL A 81 7.06 -8.68 -10.34
N ILE A 82 7.51 -7.99 -9.29
CA ILE A 82 7.86 -6.57 -9.41
C ILE A 82 9.08 -6.39 -10.31
N GLU A 83 10.22 -6.99 -9.94
CA GLU A 83 11.47 -6.81 -10.69
C GLU A 83 11.40 -7.30 -12.15
N PRO A 84 10.79 -8.47 -12.46
CA PRO A 84 10.65 -8.89 -13.85
C PRO A 84 9.76 -7.96 -14.68
N THR A 85 8.67 -7.44 -14.09
CA THR A 85 7.74 -6.55 -14.79
C THR A 85 8.40 -5.20 -15.10
N LEU A 86 9.08 -4.60 -14.11
CA LEU A 86 9.80 -3.35 -14.30
C LEU A 86 10.94 -3.47 -15.33
N LYS A 87 11.66 -4.59 -15.32
CA LYS A 87 12.73 -4.87 -16.33
C LYS A 87 12.21 -5.00 -17.75
N GLN A 88 10.94 -5.38 -17.92
CA GLN A 88 10.28 -5.41 -19.23
C GLN A 88 9.78 -4.02 -19.69
N GLY A 89 9.95 -2.98 -18.87
CA GLY A 89 9.45 -1.64 -19.15
C GLY A 89 7.98 -1.43 -18.83
N HIS A 90 7.31 -2.42 -18.22
CA HIS A 90 5.93 -2.26 -17.76
C HIS A 90 5.88 -1.59 -16.39
N TRP A 91 4.81 -0.86 -16.14
CA TRP A 91 4.58 -0.24 -14.83
C TRP A 91 3.94 -1.22 -13.85
N ILE A 92 4.20 -1.01 -12.56
CA ILE A 92 3.53 -1.72 -11.46
C ILE A 92 2.61 -0.76 -10.73
N LEU A 93 1.40 -1.21 -10.45
CA LEU A 93 0.47 -0.58 -9.51
C LEU A 93 0.17 -1.57 -8.39
N CYS A 94 0.61 -1.29 -7.19
CA CYS A 94 0.51 -2.20 -6.04
C CYS A 94 -0.37 -1.63 -4.93
N ASP A 95 -1.38 -2.40 -4.49
CA ASP A 95 -2.12 -2.11 -3.26
C ASP A 95 -1.25 -2.50 -2.06
N ARG A 96 -0.68 -1.50 -1.40
CA ARG A 96 0.27 -1.57 -0.31
C ARG A 96 1.68 -2.08 -0.70
N PHE A 97 2.66 -1.58 0.02
CA PHE A 97 4.06 -2.04 -0.02
C PHE A 97 4.73 -1.81 1.33
N THR A 98 5.99 -1.39 1.35
CA THR A 98 6.78 -1.26 2.60
C THR A 98 6.26 -0.16 3.52
N ASP A 99 5.70 0.93 2.98
CA ASP A 99 5.09 1.99 3.79
C ASP A 99 3.99 1.43 4.71
N ALA A 100 3.24 0.40 4.26
CA ALA A 100 2.29 -0.31 5.11
C ALA A 100 2.97 -1.02 6.30
N SER A 101 4.19 -1.57 6.14
CA SER A 101 4.90 -2.20 7.26
C SER A 101 5.33 -1.19 8.31
N TYR A 102 5.80 -0.01 7.89
CA TYR A 102 6.07 1.08 8.83
C TYR A 102 4.82 1.58 9.54
N ALA A 103 3.70 1.69 8.82
CA ALA A 103 2.46 2.15 9.41
C ALA A 103 1.85 1.11 10.38
N TYR A 104 1.72 -0.15 9.96
CA TYR A 104 1.04 -1.18 10.74
C TYR A 104 1.91 -1.82 11.81
N GLN A 105 3.13 -2.25 11.46
CA GLN A 105 4.04 -2.88 12.43
C GLN A 105 4.81 -1.83 13.22
N GLY A 106 5.30 -0.76 12.58
CA GLY A 106 5.93 0.37 13.27
C GLY A 106 4.92 1.12 14.14
N GLY A 107 4.05 1.91 13.53
CA GLY A 107 3.08 2.73 14.25
C GLY A 107 2.05 1.91 15.03
N GLY A 108 1.34 1.02 14.35
CA GLY A 108 0.24 0.23 14.93
C GLY A 108 0.69 -0.69 16.06
N ARG A 109 1.72 -1.52 15.85
CA ARG A 109 2.27 -2.49 16.80
C ARG A 109 3.37 -1.93 17.70
N ASP A 110 3.76 -0.67 17.51
CA ASP A 110 4.82 0.01 18.27
C ASP A 110 6.17 -0.73 18.19
N MET A 111 6.49 -1.28 17.02
CA MET A 111 7.78 -1.91 16.78
C MET A 111 8.82 -0.87 16.39
N ASP A 112 10.07 -1.12 16.77
CA ASP A 112 11.19 -0.26 16.39
C ASP A 112 11.36 -0.21 14.88
N ASN A 113 11.26 0.99 14.31
CA ASN A 113 11.44 1.24 12.88
C ASN A 113 12.82 0.80 12.36
N GLN A 114 13.85 0.73 13.21
CA GLN A 114 15.17 0.23 12.82
C GLN A 114 15.14 -1.26 12.45
N VAL A 115 14.27 -2.05 13.08
CA VAL A 115 14.06 -3.47 12.73
C VAL A 115 13.42 -3.57 11.35
N ILE A 116 12.41 -2.73 11.07
CA ILE A 116 11.74 -2.67 9.77
C ILE A 116 12.74 -2.25 8.69
N ALA A 117 13.52 -1.20 8.94
CA ALA A 117 14.54 -0.70 8.02
C ALA A 117 15.61 -1.76 7.70
N THR A 118 16.00 -2.58 8.69
CA THR A 118 16.95 -3.67 8.49
C THR A 118 16.39 -4.73 7.55
N LEU A 119 15.14 -5.14 7.73
CA LEU A 119 14.46 -6.10 6.84
C LEU A 119 14.22 -5.51 5.46
N GLU A 120 13.86 -4.23 5.39
CA GLU A 120 13.71 -3.50 4.13
C GLU A 120 15.01 -3.52 3.33
N GLN A 121 16.13 -3.14 3.95
CA GLN A 121 17.44 -3.17 3.29
C GLN A 121 17.83 -4.58 2.83
N LEU A 122 17.56 -5.60 3.66
CA LEU A 122 17.89 -6.99 3.36
C LEU A 122 17.07 -7.54 2.18
N VAL A 123 15.76 -7.25 2.13
CA VAL A 123 14.81 -7.85 1.20
C VAL A 123 14.72 -7.08 -0.11
N GLN A 124 14.70 -5.76 -0.07
CA GLN A 124 14.42 -4.93 -1.24
C GLN A 124 15.59 -4.00 -1.65
N GLY A 125 16.63 -3.89 -0.82
CA GLY A 125 17.78 -3.03 -1.11
C GLY A 125 17.36 -1.60 -1.37
N GLN A 126 17.61 -1.11 -2.59
CA GLN A 126 17.27 0.25 -3.01
C GLN A 126 15.88 0.36 -3.66
N ARG A 127 15.14 -0.76 -3.82
CA ARG A 127 13.82 -0.70 -4.45
C ARG A 127 12.84 0.05 -3.57
N ARG A 128 12.30 1.13 -4.11
CA ARG A 128 11.23 1.95 -3.52
C ARG A 128 10.17 2.22 -4.58
N PRO A 129 8.93 2.52 -4.20
CA PRO A 129 7.98 3.10 -5.15
C PRO A 129 8.48 4.44 -5.68
N ASP A 130 8.28 4.68 -6.96
CA ASP A 130 8.55 5.98 -7.60
C ASP A 130 7.48 6.99 -7.17
N LEU A 131 6.23 6.52 -6.96
CA LEU A 131 5.11 7.30 -6.45
C LEU A 131 4.27 6.45 -5.49
N THR A 132 3.90 7.02 -4.36
CA THR A 132 2.90 6.48 -3.43
C THR A 132 1.71 7.42 -3.32
N VAL A 133 0.51 6.93 -3.64
CA VAL A 133 -0.74 7.65 -3.42
C VAL A 133 -1.27 7.24 -2.04
N LEU A 134 -1.19 8.13 -1.07
CA LEU A 134 -1.71 7.91 0.28
C LEU A 134 -3.13 8.48 0.41
N LEU A 135 -4.11 7.61 0.55
CA LEU A 135 -5.50 8.00 0.83
C LEU A 135 -5.67 8.22 2.34
N ASP A 136 -5.63 9.48 2.77
CA ASP A 136 -5.82 9.83 4.17
C ASP A 136 -7.31 9.93 4.52
N LEU A 137 -7.74 9.09 5.48
CA LEU A 137 -9.11 9.08 5.99
C LEU A 137 -9.10 9.09 7.52
N PRO A 138 -9.83 10.02 8.18
CA PRO A 138 -10.03 9.98 9.62
C PRO A 138 -10.60 8.64 10.08
N VAL A 139 -10.05 8.10 11.17
CA VAL A 139 -10.37 6.73 11.65
C VAL A 139 -11.85 6.52 11.88
N GLN A 140 -12.55 7.55 12.38
CA GLN A 140 -13.99 7.50 12.60
C GLN A 140 -14.77 7.20 11.30
N LEU A 141 -14.43 7.90 10.21
CA LEU A 141 -15.06 7.70 8.90
C LEU A 141 -14.65 6.38 8.25
N SER A 142 -13.44 5.88 8.56
CA SER A 142 -12.95 4.59 8.11
C SER A 142 -13.79 3.43 8.64
N ALA A 143 -14.16 3.47 9.94
CA ALA A 143 -15.00 2.46 10.57
C ALA A 143 -16.40 2.39 9.92
N ASP A 144 -17.04 3.56 9.75
CA ASP A 144 -18.38 3.67 9.15
C ASP A 144 -18.44 3.11 7.71
N ARG A 145 -17.35 3.26 6.95
CA ARG A 145 -17.24 2.76 5.56
C ARG A 145 -16.85 1.30 5.46
N ALA A 146 -16.10 0.77 6.43
CA ALA A 146 -15.67 -0.62 6.45
C ALA A 146 -16.82 -1.57 6.79
N ASP A 147 -17.69 -1.22 7.75
CA ASP A 147 -18.84 -2.02 8.18
C ASP A 147 -19.83 -2.34 7.06
N ALA A 148 -19.76 -1.58 5.96
CA ALA A 148 -20.68 -1.75 4.81
C ALA A 148 -20.22 -2.81 3.79
N ARG A 149 -19.03 -3.46 3.91
CA ARG A 149 -18.43 -4.21 2.80
C ARG A 149 -18.30 -5.72 2.95
N SER A 150 -17.67 -6.22 3.99
CA SER A 150 -17.41 -7.65 4.18
C SER A 150 -17.03 -7.95 5.64
N ALA A 151 -16.94 -9.23 5.99
CA ALA A 151 -16.43 -9.61 7.30
C ALA A 151 -15.02 -9.05 7.50
N PRO A 152 -14.77 -8.26 8.58
CA PRO A 152 -13.50 -7.59 8.81
C PRO A 152 -12.36 -8.59 8.97
N ASP A 153 -11.16 -8.26 8.49
CA ASP A 153 -9.95 -9.07 8.70
C ASP A 153 -9.31 -8.83 10.09
N ARG A 154 -8.17 -9.48 10.35
CA ARG A 154 -7.47 -9.40 11.63
C ARG A 154 -6.96 -7.98 11.98
N PHE A 155 -6.68 -7.13 11.01
CA PHE A 155 -6.27 -5.75 11.24
C PHE A 155 -7.46 -4.81 11.39
N GLU A 156 -8.55 -5.06 10.67
CA GLU A 156 -9.77 -4.26 10.74
C GLU A 156 -10.46 -4.33 12.10
N VAL A 157 -10.31 -5.47 12.82
CA VAL A 157 -10.85 -5.64 14.19
C VAL A 157 -10.01 -4.99 15.29
N GLN A 158 -8.87 -4.38 14.97
CA GLN A 158 -8.01 -3.74 15.96
C GLN A 158 -8.69 -2.52 16.59
N ALA A 159 -8.26 -2.20 17.84
CA ALA A 159 -8.78 -1.06 18.59
C ALA A 159 -8.54 0.27 17.84
N GLN A 160 -9.42 1.25 18.10
CA GLN A 160 -9.33 2.58 17.48
C GLN A 160 -7.94 3.21 17.63
N GLN A 161 -7.33 3.13 18.81
CA GLN A 161 -5.97 3.64 19.06
C GLN A 161 -4.90 3.03 18.14
N PHE A 162 -5.04 1.75 17.79
CA PHE A 162 -4.15 1.12 16.80
C PHE A 162 -4.31 1.79 15.43
N LYS A 163 -5.54 1.99 14.99
CA LYS A 163 -5.85 2.63 13.70
C LYS A 163 -5.37 4.08 13.66
N GLU A 164 -5.51 4.81 14.78
CA GLU A 164 -5.00 6.19 14.91
C GLU A 164 -3.47 6.23 14.75
N ARG A 165 -2.73 5.35 15.44
CA ARG A 165 -1.27 5.26 15.28
C ARG A 165 -0.84 4.86 13.86
N VAL A 166 -1.59 3.96 13.20
CA VAL A 166 -1.33 3.60 11.79
C VAL A 166 -1.47 4.82 10.89
N ARG A 167 -2.53 5.62 11.07
CA ARG A 167 -2.75 6.85 10.31
C ARG A 167 -1.63 7.87 10.55
N GLU A 168 -1.29 8.12 11.81
CA GLU A 168 -0.21 9.03 12.20
C GLU A 168 1.13 8.61 11.59
N ALA A 169 1.45 7.32 11.58
CA ALA A 169 2.66 6.79 10.98
C ALA A 169 2.68 7.01 9.45
N TYR A 170 1.55 6.80 8.74
CA TYR A 170 1.47 7.11 7.32
C TYR A 170 1.68 8.59 7.03
N LEU A 171 1.08 9.48 7.80
CA LEU A 171 1.24 10.93 7.62
C LEU A 171 2.69 11.35 7.91
N GLY A 172 3.31 10.80 8.96
CA GLY A 172 4.73 11.04 9.25
C GLY A 172 5.65 10.55 8.13
N LEU A 173 5.36 9.43 7.48
CA LEU A 173 6.09 8.97 6.28
C LEU A 173 5.89 9.91 5.10
N ALA A 174 4.69 10.43 4.90
CA ALA A 174 4.42 11.39 3.83
C ALA A 174 5.17 12.71 4.02
N GLU A 175 5.31 13.19 5.25
CA GLU A 175 6.14 14.36 5.57
C GLU A 175 7.63 14.11 5.32
N GLN A 176 8.14 12.93 5.67
CA GLN A 176 9.55 12.56 5.49
C GLN A 176 9.91 12.28 4.03
N HIS A 177 8.96 11.86 3.20
CA HIS A 177 9.13 11.43 1.82
C HIS A 177 8.16 12.15 0.88
N ALA A 178 7.99 13.46 1.05
CA ALA A 178 7.06 14.27 0.26
C ALA A 178 7.38 14.31 -1.24
N ASP A 179 8.60 13.95 -1.61
CA ASP A 179 9.07 13.77 -2.99
C ASP A 179 8.37 12.60 -3.70
N ARG A 180 8.01 11.54 -2.99
CA ARG A 180 7.38 10.34 -3.56
C ARG A 180 5.99 10.00 -2.99
N ILE A 181 5.63 10.47 -1.79
CA ILE A 181 4.33 10.18 -1.15
C ILE A 181 3.41 11.39 -1.28
N GLN A 182 2.34 11.23 -2.05
CA GLN A 182 1.34 12.26 -2.27
C GLN A 182 0.06 11.93 -1.51
N VAL A 183 -0.33 12.83 -0.62
CA VAL A 183 -1.52 12.65 0.25
C VAL A 183 -2.76 13.15 -0.46
N VAL A 184 -3.79 12.32 -0.50
CA VAL A 184 -5.11 12.66 -1.00
C VAL A 184 -6.12 12.58 0.15
N ASP A 185 -6.83 13.67 0.41
CA ASP A 185 -7.91 13.73 1.40
C ASP A 185 -9.08 12.84 0.97
N ALA A 186 -9.17 11.64 1.56
CA ALA A 186 -10.20 10.66 1.28
C ALA A 186 -11.48 10.87 2.12
N SER A 187 -11.58 11.95 2.92
CA SER A 187 -12.80 12.28 3.67
C SER A 187 -13.90 12.85 2.77
N ARG A 188 -13.53 13.36 1.61
CA ARG A 188 -14.43 13.94 0.62
C ARG A 188 -15.34 12.91 -0.04
N SER A 189 -16.22 13.36 -0.92
CA SER A 189 -17.05 12.47 -1.74
C SER A 189 -16.19 11.59 -2.63
N LEU A 190 -16.69 10.38 -2.96
CA LEU A 190 -15.96 9.44 -3.82
C LEU A 190 -15.57 10.07 -5.17
N SER A 191 -16.45 10.90 -5.76
CA SER A 191 -16.17 11.58 -7.03
C SER A 191 -15.00 12.56 -6.91
N GLU A 192 -14.94 13.34 -5.82
CA GLU A 192 -13.84 14.30 -5.58
C GLU A 192 -12.52 13.60 -5.33
N VAL A 193 -12.53 12.51 -4.56
CA VAL A 193 -11.33 11.69 -4.31
C VAL A 193 -10.83 11.09 -5.63
N ASN A 194 -11.70 10.47 -6.42
CA ASN A 194 -11.36 9.90 -7.71
C ASN A 194 -10.78 10.95 -8.66
N GLN A 195 -11.35 12.16 -8.69
CA GLN A 195 -10.83 13.25 -9.51
C GLN A 195 -9.45 13.74 -9.04
N SER A 196 -9.24 13.84 -7.73
CA SER A 196 -7.95 14.22 -7.15
C SER A 196 -6.86 13.20 -7.49
N VAL A 197 -7.18 11.90 -7.38
CA VAL A 197 -6.27 10.82 -7.76
C VAL A 197 -6.00 10.83 -9.26
N ALA A 198 -7.02 11.02 -10.10
CA ALA A 198 -6.86 11.10 -11.55
C ALA A 198 -5.91 12.25 -11.94
N ASN A 199 -6.13 13.45 -11.40
CA ASN A 199 -5.29 14.62 -11.66
C ASN A 199 -3.83 14.39 -11.21
N LEU A 200 -3.62 13.75 -10.05
CA LEU A 200 -2.30 13.41 -9.55
C LEU A 200 -1.57 12.47 -10.53
N ILE A 201 -2.24 11.44 -11.01
CA ILE A 201 -1.65 10.49 -11.95
C ILE A 201 -1.38 11.13 -13.31
N ASP A 202 -2.26 11.97 -13.81
CA ASP A 202 -2.05 12.68 -15.08
C ASP A 202 -0.81 13.57 -15.01
N ASN A 203 -0.67 14.35 -13.94
CA ASN A 203 0.52 15.17 -13.71
C ASN A 203 1.80 14.33 -13.61
N TYR A 204 1.73 13.18 -12.93
CA TYR A 204 2.86 12.27 -12.85
C TYR A 204 3.26 11.70 -14.21
N ILE A 205 2.29 11.30 -15.04
CA ILE A 205 2.54 10.81 -16.41
C ILE A 205 3.20 11.90 -17.27
N GLU A 206 2.74 13.15 -17.16
CA GLU A 206 3.31 14.28 -17.89
C GLU A 206 4.79 14.49 -17.53
N GLN A 207 5.12 14.47 -16.23
CA GLN A 207 6.50 14.62 -15.74
C GLN A 207 7.44 13.48 -16.21
N GLU A 208 6.91 12.28 -16.40
CA GLU A 208 7.70 11.13 -16.86
C GLU A 208 7.92 11.12 -18.38
N ASN A 209 7.17 11.92 -19.12
CA ASN A 209 7.29 12.05 -20.57
C ASN A 209 8.21 13.21 -21.03
N ASP A 210 8.52 14.13 -20.11
CA ASP A 210 9.46 15.24 -20.34
C ASP A 210 10.91 14.83 -20.09
#